data_6491b26a39e5683b41566aa4afa2c772
#
_entry.id   6491b26a39e5683b41566aa4afa2c772
#
_cell.length_a   1.000
_cell.length_b   1.000
_cell.length_c   1.000
_cell.angle_alpha   90.00
_cell.angle_beta   90.00
_cell.angle_gamma   90.00
#
_symmetry.space_group_name_H-M   'P 1'
#
loop_
_entity.id
_entity.type
_entity.pdbx_description
1 polymer ?
#
loop_
_entity_poly.entity_id
_entity_poly.type
_entity_poly.pdbx_seq_one_letter_code
_entity_poly.pdbx_strand_id
1 'polypeptide(L)'
;LLLYDELMDILCFLSQCNLMKKPYTIQNPIDPNENFADKWNEDERYKDVFNEWVNSAISDFSELEISPEGIDELSIELESILGEAPVKRALANFAENKRVLRDQGKLGVDSLSTGLSLGAVDKGIVKKHTFYGGKDE
;
A
#
# COMPACT_ATOMS: atom_id res chain seq x y z
N LEU A 1 -8.57 -1.36 -1.62
CA LEU A 1 -9.31 -0.12 -1.34
C LEU A 1 -9.38 0.17 0.15
N LEU A 2 -9.81 -0.78 1.00
CA LEU A 2 -9.86 -0.60 2.46
C LEU A 2 -8.52 -0.14 3.06
N LEU A 3 -7.40 -0.73 2.62
CA LEU A 3 -6.07 -0.34 3.11
C LEU A 3 -5.70 1.09 2.72
N TYR A 4 -6.08 1.54 1.52
CA TYR A 4 -5.87 2.91 1.07
C TYR A 4 -6.70 3.89 1.91
N ASP A 5 -7.96 3.59 2.13
CA ASP A 5 -8.86 4.42 2.93
C ASP A 5 -8.36 4.54 4.37
N GLU A 6 -7.94 3.41 4.98
CA GLU A 6 -7.33 3.40 6.31
C GLU A 6 -6.03 4.20 6.38
N LEU A 7 -5.17 4.12 5.35
CA LEU A 7 -3.96 4.92 5.27
C LEU A 7 -4.27 6.42 5.21
N MET A 8 -5.23 6.82 4.38
CA MET A 8 -5.65 8.21 4.27
C MET A 8 -6.26 8.73 5.58
N ASP A 9 -7.04 7.91 6.28
CA ASP A 9 -7.60 8.25 7.58
C ASP A 9 -6.50 8.45 8.63
N ILE A 10 -5.47 7.60 8.64
CA ILE A 10 -4.30 7.75 9.51
C ILE A 10 -3.55 9.05 9.20
N LEU A 11 -3.29 9.34 7.93
CA LEU A 11 -2.60 10.56 7.53
C LEU A 11 -3.41 11.82 7.90
N CYS A 12 -4.72 11.79 7.67
CA CYS A 12 -5.62 12.88 8.09
C CYS A 12 -5.62 13.07 9.62
N PHE A 13 -5.60 11.97 10.38
CA PHE A 13 -5.47 12.05 11.84
C PHE A 13 -4.14 12.65 12.26
N LEU A 14 -3.02 12.22 11.64
CA LEU A 14 -1.69 12.77 11.92
C LEU A 14 -1.58 14.26 11.59
N SER A 15 -2.30 14.73 10.56
CA SER A 15 -2.31 16.17 10.22
C SER A 15 -2.88 17.05 11.33
N GLN A 16 -3.72 16.49 12.19
CA GLN A 16 -4.28 17.20 13.37
C GLN A 16 -3.21 17.54 14.42
N CYS A 17 -2.05 16.88 14.38
CA CYS A 17 -0.92 17.22 15.24
C CYS A 17 -0.47 18.68 15.04
N ASN A 18 -0.77 19.30 13.90
CA ASN A 18 -0.53 20.71 13.65
C ASN A 18 -1.27 21.62 14.64
N LEU A 19 -2.42 21.19 15.15
CA LEU A 19 -3.26 21.94 16.09
C LEU A 19 -2.82 21.79 17.54
N MET A 20 -1.84 20.93 17.84
CA MET A 20 -1.34 20.71 19.19
C MET A 20 -0.61 21.95 19.70
N LYS A 21 -0.78 22.21 21.01
CA LYS A 21 -0.11 23.29 21.74
C LYS A 21 0.91 22.73 22.72
N LYS A 22 1.94 23.52 23.02
CA LYS A 22 2.93 23.18 24.06
C LYS A 22 2.27 23.01 25.43
N PRO A 23 2.71 22.04 26.24
CA PRO A 23 3.70 21.01 25.92
C PRO A 23 3.13 19.94 25.00
N TYR A 24 3.90 19.56 23.94
CA TYR A 24 3.52 18.54 23.01
C TYR A 24 3.65 17.15 23.62
N THR A 25 2.58 16.36 23.57
CA THR A 25 2.54 15.00 24.15
C THR A 25 1.88 14.04 23.19
N ILE A 26 2.66 13.07 22.72
CA ILE A 26 2.19 11.91 21.96
C ILE A 26 2.74 10.69 22.68
N GLN A 27 1.94 10.13 23.57
CA GLN A 27 2.38 9.07 24.47
C GLN A 27 2.48 7.73 23.72
N ASN A 28 3.58 7.00 23.96
CA ASN A 28 3.69 5.63 23.48
C ASN A 28 2.69 4.74 24.24
N PRO A 29 1.79 4.01 23.54
CA PRO A 29 0.78 3.18 24.19
C PRO A 29 1.39 1.95 24.92
N ILE A 30 2.64 1.57 24.58
CA ILE A 30 3.34 0.43 25.20
C ILE A 30 4.20 0.89 26.37
N ASP A 31 4.88 2.02 26.25
CA ASP A 31 5.68 2.65 27.33
C ASP A 31 5.16 4.04 27.63
N PRO A 32 4.35 4.19 28.69
CA PRO A 32 3.79 5.49 29.07
C PRO A 32 4.81 6.57 29.45
N ASN A 33 6.08 6.20 29.69
CA ASN A 33 7.15 7.15 30.00
C ASN A 33 7.79 7.74 28.73
N GLU A 34 7.49 7.15 27.56
CA GLU A 34 8.00 7.63 26.30
C GLU A 34 7.00 8.58 25.62
N ASN A 35 7.47 9.76 25.26
CA ASN A 35 6.71 10.75 24.50
C ASN A 35 7.34 10.94 23.13
N PHE A 36 6.65 10.54 22.06
CA PHE A 36 7.15 10.68 20.69
C PHE A 36 7.34 12.15 20.25
N ALA A 37 6.71 13.08 20.94
CA ALA A 37 6.81 14.52 20.69
C ALA A 37 7.87 15.25 21.56
N ASP A 38 8.72 14.54 22.30
CA ASP A 38 9.70 15.18 23.18
C ASP A 38 10.60 16.16 22.44
N LYS A 39 11.12 15.77 21.28
CA LYS A 39 11.98 16.64 20.46
C LYS A 39 11.27 17.90 19.97
N TRP A 40 9.94 17.87 19.83
CA TRP A 40 9.16 19.05 19.44
C TRP A 40 9.10 20.08 20.56
N ASN A 41 9.19 19.62 21.82
CA ASN A 41 9.25 20.51 22.98
C ASN A 41 10.61 21.21 23.08
N GLU A 42 11.67 20.56 22.63
CA GLU A 42 13.02 21.12 22.58
C GLU A 42 13.18 22.12 21.42
N ASP A 43 12.70 21.74 20.24
CA ASP A 43 12.79 22.54 19.01
C ASP A 43 11.54 22.33 18.12
N GLU A 44 10.74 23.38 17.99
CA GLU A 44 9.49 23.35 17.22
C GLU A 44 9.69 23.04 15.71
N ARG A 45 10.89 23.25 15.19
CA ARG A 45 11.20 22.92 13.79
C ARG A 45 10.96 21.44 13.47
N TYR A 46 11.14 20.55 14.43
CA TYR A 46 10.81 19.13 14.23
C TYR A 46 9.32 18.89 14.00
N LYS A 47 8.47 19.66 14.69
CA LYS A 47 7.01 19.62 14.47
C LYS A 47 6.65 20.16 13.07
N ASP A 48 7.28 21.26 12.66
CA ASP A 48 7.02 21.86 11.36
C ASP A 48 7.41 20.89 10.22
N VAL A 49 8.59 20.28 10.30
CA VAL A 49 9.05 19.24 9.34
C VAL A 49 8.11 18.05 9.31
N PHE A 50 7.63 17.60 10.46
CA PHE A 50 6.65 16.51 10.52
C PHE A 50 5.33 16.88 9.82
N ASN A 51 4.82 18.09 10.07
CA ASN A 51 3.58 18.56 9.44
C ASN A 51 3.74 18.72 7.91
N GLU A 52 4.88 19.25 7.46
CA GLU A 52 5.20 19.34 6.02
C GLU A 52 5.22 17.95 5.39
N TRP A 53 5.86 16.97 6.05
CA TRP A 53 5.89 15.59 5.56
C TRP A 53 4.49 14.98 5.48
N VAL A 54 3.66 15.12 6.52
CA VAL A 54 2.28 14.58 6.53
C VAL A 54 1.46 15.21 5.41
N ASN A 55 1.54 16.52 5.22
CA ASN A 55 0.79 17.21 4.17
C ASN A 55 1.26 16.78 2.77
N SER A 56 2.57 16.60 2.58
CA SER A 56 3.10 16.06 1.32
C SER A 56 2.60 14.64 1.07
N ALA A 57 2.64 13.77 2.08
CA ALA A 57 2.14 12.41 1.97
C ALA A 57 0.64 12.36 1.62
N ILE A 58 -0.19 13.21 2.25
CA ILE A 58 -1.62 13.32 1.91
C ILE A 58 -1.80 13.73 0.44
N SER A 59 -1.04 14.72 -0.04
CA SER A 59 -1.11 15.16 -1.43
C SER A 59 -0.71 14.02 -2.38
N ASP A 60 0.44 13.43 -2.14
CA ASP A 60 1.00 12.38 -3.00
C ASP A 60 0.07 11.17 -3.11
N PHE A 61 -0.48 10.71 -1.98
CA PHE A 61 -1.42 9.59 -1.99
C PHE A 61 -2.80 9.94 -2.54
N SER A 62 -3.27 11.18 -2.39
CA SER A 62 -4.56 11.61 -2.96
C SER A 62 -4.52 11.77 -4.48
N GLU A 63 -3.34 12.02 -5.05
CA GLU A 63 -3.12 12.11 -6.48
C GLU A 63 -2.97 10.75 -7.16
N LEU A 64 -2.81 9.65 -6.38
CA LEU A 64 -2.73 8.31 -6.94
C LEU A 64 -4.03 7.95 -7.65
N GLU A 65 -3.98 7.87 -8.95
CA GLU A 65 -5.05 7.30 -9.75
C GLU A 65 -4.98 5.77 -9.66
N ILE A 66 -5.83 5.19 -8.82
CA ILE A 66 -6.02 3.74 -8.79
C ILE A 66 -6.83 3.35 -10.03
N SER A 67 -6.16 3.39 -11.19
CA SER A 67 -6.73 2.95 -12.45
C SER A 67 -6.78 1.42 -12.49
N PRO A 68 -7.87 0.82 -12.98
CA PRO A 68 -7.91 -0.62 -13.23
C PRO A 68 -6.95 -1.08 -14.34
N GLU A 69 -6.32 -0.16 -15.06
CA GLU A 69 -5.62 -0.45 -16.31
C GLU A 69 -4.16 -0.89 -16.14
N GLY A 70 -3.52 -0.69 -14.99
CA GLY A 70 -2.15 -1.15 -14.89
C GLY A 70 -1.51 -1.08 -13.51
N ILE A 71 -1.14 -2.25 -12.99
CA ILE A 71 -0.25 -2.34 -11.84
C ILE A 71 1.12 -1.71 -12.15
N ASP A 72 1.50 -1.66 -13.42
CA ASP A 72 2.78 -1.11 -13.86
C ASP A 72 2.80 0.42 -13.71
N GLU A 73 1.73 1.12 -14.09
CA GLU A 73 1.60 2.57 -13.92
C GLU A 73 1.53 2.93 -12.44
N LEU A 74 0.68 2.24 -11.67
CA LEU A 74 0.59 2.42 -10.23
C LEU A 74 1.94 2.17 -9.54
N SER A 75 2.73 1.21 -10.02
CA SER A 75 4.04 0.92 -9.44
C SER A 75 5.02 2.08 -9.60
N ILE A 76 5.02 2.75 -10.75
CA ILE A 76 5.87 3.91 -11.02
C ILE A 76 5.51 5.06 -10.07
N GLU A 77 4.22 5.33 -9.89
CA GLU A 77 3.76 6.35 -8.96
C GLU A 77 4.13 6.01 -7.51
N LEU A 78 3.91 4.76 -7.08
CA LEU A 78 4.30 4.29 -5.77
C LEU A 78 5.81 4.32 -5.54
N GLU A 79 6.63 4.07 -6.57
CA GLU A 79 8.09 4.19 -6.46
C GLU A 79 8.53 5.63 -6.16
N SER A 80 7.82 6.62 -6.69
CA SER A 80 8.11 8.03 -6.41
C SER A 80 7.82 8.43 -4.96
N ILE A 81 6.81 7.80 -4.33
CA ILE A 81 6.37 8.10 -2.97
C ILE A 81 7.13 7.27 -1.93
N LEU A 82 7.24 5.97 -2.15
CA LEU A 82 7.75 5.00 -1.18
C LEU A 82 9.20 4.58 -1.44
N GLY A 83 9.74 4.95 -2.60
CA GLY A 83 11.04 4.50 -3.06
C GLY A 83 10.99 3.16 -3.82
N GLU A 84 12.01 2.92 -4.62
CA GLU A 84 12.09 1.78 -5.54
C GLU A 84 12.13 0.41 -4.82
N ALA A 85 12.93 0.29 -3.77
CA ALA A 85 13.21 -1.00 -3.12
C ALA A 85 11.96 -1.65 -2.47
N PRO A 86 11.12 -0.94 -1.68
CA PRO A 86 9.91 -1.52 -1.11
C PRO A 86 8.87 -1.87 -2.19
N VAL A 87 8.73 -1.05 -3.23
CA VAL A 87 7.76 -1.29 -4.31
C VAL A 87 8.16 -2.52 -5.13
N LYS A 88 9.42 -2.64 -5.53
CA LYS A 88 9.91 -3.83 -6.23
C LYS A 88 9.73 -5.11 -5.42
N ARG A 89 9.96 -5.06 -4.10
CA ARG A 89 9.70 -6.19 -3.21
C ARG A 89 8.21 -6.56 -3.16
N ALA A 90 7.34 -5.56 -3.07
CA ALA A 90 5.89 -5.77 -3.06
C ALA A 90 5.41 -6.40 -4.37
N LEU A 91 5.89 -5.92 -5.53
CA LEU A 91 5.58 -6.48 -6.84
C LEU A 91 6.06 -7.94 -6.99
N ALA A 92 7.27 -8.24 -6.52
CA ALA A 92 7.79 -9.61 -6.53
C ALA A 92 6.92 -10.56 -5.69
N ASN A 93 6.52 -10.14 -4.49
CA ASN A 93 5.62 -10.90 -3.63
C ASN A 93 4.23 -11.08 -4.26
N PHE A 94 3.71 -10.04 -4.91
CA PHE A 94 2.43 -10.11 -5.60
C PHE A 94 2.47 -11.10 -6.78
N ALA A 95 3.53 -11.08 -7.58
CA ALA A 95 3.73 -12.01 -8.69
C ALA A 95 3.84 -13.46 -8.19
N GLU A 96 4.59 -13.69 -7.11
CA GLU A 96 4.72 -15.02 -6.51
C GLU A 96 3.40 -15.52 -5.93
N ASN A 97 2.64 -14.68 -5.24
CA ASN A 97 1.32 -15.03 -4.73
C ASN A 97 0.36 -15.41 -5.88
N LYS A 98 0.36 -14.65 -6.98
CA LYS A 98 -0.43 -15.00 -8.18
C LYS A 98 0.00 -16.35 -8.77
N ARG A 99 1.30 -16.63 -8.82
CA ARG A 99 1.82 -17.91 -9.28
C ARG A 99 1.31 -19.07 -8.42
N VAL A 100 1.42 -18.94 -7.09
CA VAL A 100 0.95 -19.95 -6.14
C VAL A 100 -0.56 -20.18 -6.28
N LEU A 101 -1.35 -19.13 -6.39
CA LEU A 101 -2.82 -19.24 -6.55
C LEU A 101 -3.20 -19.90 -7.86
N ARG A 102 -2.48 -19.62 -8.95
CA ARG A 102 -2.67 -20.29 -10.25
C ARG A 102 -2.35 -21.78 -10.13
N ASP A 103 -1.22 -22.12 -9.51
CA ASP A 103 -0.80 -23.51 -9.34
C ASP A 103 -1.77 -24.32 -8.44
N GLN A 104 -2.47 -23.63 -7.53
CA GLN A 104 -3.55 -24.22 -6.72
C GLN A 104 -4.93 -24.24 -7.42
N GLY A 105 -5.04 -23.74 -8.66
CA GLY A 105 -6.31 -23.64 -9.37
C GLY A 105 -7.31 -22.64 -8.76
N LYS A 106 -6.82 -21.68 -7.95
CA LYS A 106 -7.65 -20.66 -7.27
C LYS A 106 -7.68 -19.33 -8.01
N LEU A 107 -6.93 -19.21 -9.11
CA LEU A 107 -6.90 -17.98 -9.91
C LEU A 107 -7.91 -18.09 -11.03
N GLY A 108 -8.86 -17.16 -11.11
CA GLY A 108 -9.88 -17.09 -12.15
C GLY A 108 -9.78 -15.80 -12.98
N VAL A 109 -10.43 -15.82 -14.16
CA VAL A 109 -10.58 -14.61 -15.00
C VAL A 109 -11.95 -14.01 -14.72
N ASP A 110 -12.00 -12.74 -14.38
CA ASP A 110 -13.27 -12.02 -14.23
C ASP A 110 -13.77 -11.53 -15.59
N SER A 111 -14.98 -11.93 -15.94
CA SER A 111 -15.61 -11.50 -17.20
C SER A 111 -16.07 -10.03 -17.19
N LEU A 112 -16.15 -9.40 -16.02
CA LEU A 112 -16.58 -8.00 -15.85
C LEU A 112 -15.41 -7.03 -15.66
N SER A 113 -14.25 -7.51 -15.28
CA SER A 113 -13.01 -6.76 -15.24
C SER A 113 -11.99 -7.45 -16.14
N THR A 114 -11.25 -6.72 -16.93
CA THR A 114 -10.18 -7.22 -17.80
C THR A 114 -9.01 -7.84 -17.02
N GLY A 115 -9.21 -8.22 -15.75
CA GLY A 115 -8.18 -8.69 -14.84
C GLY A 115 -8.38 -10.09 -14.26
N LEU A 116 -7.32 -10.62 -13.66
CA LEU A 116 -7.32 -11.87 -12.91
C LEU A 116 -7.94 -11.65 -11.52
N SER A 117 -8.88 -12.48 -11.12
CA SER A 117 -9.53 -12.40 -9.82
C SER A 117 -9.32 -13.64 -8.96
N LEU A 118 -9.45 -13.45 -7.65
CA LEU A 118 -9.39 -14.52 -6.64
C LEU A 118 -10.77 -15.18 -6.45
N GLY A 119 -10.82 -16.52 -6.63
CA GLY A 119 -11.85 -17.35 -6.02
C GLY A 119 -13.29 -17.11 -6.41
N ALA A 120 -13.63 -16.95 -7.67
CA ALA A 120 -15.02 -16.90 -8.07
C ALA A 120 -15.52 -18.19 -8.70
N VAL A 121 -16.62 -18.66 -8.19
CA VAL A 121 -17.27 -19.95 -8.53
C VAL A 121 -17.81 -20.00 -9.97
N ASP A 122 -17.89 -18.85 -10.67
CA ASP A 122 -18.50 -18.74 -12.01
C ASP A 122 -17.53 -18.19 -13.09
N LYS A 123 -16.22 -18.31 -12.86
CA LYS A 123 -15.19 -17.70 -13.73
C LYS A 123 -14.26 -18.77 -14.26
N GLY A 124 -13.86 -18.62 -15.52
CA GLY A 124 -12.92 -19.55 -16.16
C GLY A 124 -11.63 -19.67 -15.33
N ILE A 125 -11.28 -20.88 -14.90
CA ILE A 125 -10.05 -21.14 -14.15
C ILE A 125 -8.85 -21.05 -15.11
N VAL A 126 -7.86 -20.24 -14.76
CA VAL A 126 -6.60 -20.15 -15.50
C VAL A 126 -5.80 -21.42 -15.26
N LYS A 127 -5.68 -22.25 -16.28
CA LYS A 127 -4.91 -23.48 -16.24
C LYS A 127 -3.41 -23.19 -16.26
N LYS A 128 -2.63 -24.06 -15.59
CA LYS A 128 -1.17 -24.05 -15.68
C LYS A 128 -0.76 -24.24 -17.15
N HIS A 129 0.13 -23.37 -17.64
CA HIS A 129 0.66 -23.52 -19.00
C HIS A 129 1.58 -24.72 -19.07
N THR A 130 1.23 -25.73 -19.86
CA THR A 130 2.13 -26.83 -20.19
C THR A 130 2.99 -26.42 -21.37
N PHE A 131 4.31 -26.48 -21.21
CA PHE A 131 5.26 -26.20 -22.29
C PHE A 131 5.00 -27.11 -23.50
N TYR A 132 5.17 -26.56 -24.68
CA TYR A 132 5.12 -27.32 -25.95
C TYR A 132 6.04 -28.55 -25.86
N GLY A 133 5.46 -29.74 -25.89
CA GLY A 133 6.20 -31.01 -25.94
C GLY A 133 5.79 -32.09 -24.93
N GLY A 134 4.87 -31.82 -24.01
CA GLY A 134 4.27 -32.88 -23.19
C GLY A 134 3.28 -33.69 -24.05
N LYS A 135 3.66 -34.91 -24.41
CA LYS A 135 2.72 -35.88 -25.02
C LYS A 135 1.70 -36.22 -23.93
N ASP A 136 0.42 -36.04 -24.27
CA ASP A 136 -0.68 -36.65 -23.54
C ASP A 136 -0.53 -38.17 -23.61
N GLU A 137 -0.24 -38.84 -22.50
CA GLU A 137 -0.52 -40.23 -22.26
C GLU A 137 -1.71 -40.35 -21.32
#